data_b72ce9f5b60779c864856bc75b4c61b1
#
_entry.id   b72ce9f5b60779c864856bc75b4c61b1
#
_cell.length_a   1.000
_cell.length_b   1.000
_cell.length_c   1.000
_cell.angle_alpha   90.00
_cell.angle_beta   90.00
_cell.angle_gamma   90.00
#
_symmetry.space_group_name_H-M   'P 1'
#
loop_
_entity.id
_entity.type
_entity.pdbx_description
1 polymer ?
#
loop_
_entity_poly.entity_id
_entity_poly.type
_entity_poly.pdbx_seq_one_letter_code
_entity_poly.pdbx_strand_id
1 'polypeptide(L)'
;MQSVMVLGANGRLGRALVLAFAAAGWRVIAQLRRAPRAPLPAGVQVVEADALDVPRLTAAGQGVDLIINALNPDYTRWATLLPPITAAVIALALATGATLMMAGSVYNFGRQMPPLLNETTPFVANHPKAAQRIALEAALARAAALHGVRSIVIRAGDFLGDAGTWLDLAMAKGLAKGRFTQMGPADLPHAWAWLPDLAQVFVAVAGRRADLAPHTVLHHAGLTLTGAELQAAVEAALGRPLQRRAFPWWTLRLAAPVVPMFRALLEMRHLWQRPHRLDDARLRTLLGTLPATPLPAVVAQALAALPPGALATRRDPALAA
;
A
#
# COMPACT_ATOMS: atom_id res chain seq x y z
N MET A 1 17.09 22.59 -0.87
CA MET A 1 16.75 21.26 -1.38
C MET A 1 15.74 20.64 -0.42
N GLN A 2 14.58 20.20 -0.90
CA GLN A 2 13.55 19.58 -0.06
C GLN A 2 14.01 18.22 0.47
N SER A 3 13.52 17.84 1.65
CA SER A 3 13.97 16.64 2.34
C SER A 3 12.82 15.82 2.91
N VAL A 4 12.99 14.50 2.90
CA VAL A 4 11.97 13.54 3.36
C VAL A 4 12.60 12.44 4.19
N MET A 5 11.95 12.10 5.30
CA MET A 5 12.24 10.88 6.07
C MET A 5 11.15 9.84 5.78
N VAL A 6 11.52 8.68 5.26
CA VAL A 6 10.61 7.57 4.99
C VAL A 6 10.76 6.52 6.10
N LEU A 7 9.73 6.38 6.92
CA LEU A 7 9.67 5.36 7.96
C LEU A 7 9.18 4.03 7.37
N GLY A 8 9.90 2.95 7.64
CA GLY A 8 9.60 1.64 7.06
C GLY A 8 10.09 1.46 5.62
N ALA A 9 11.25 2.02 5.28
CA ALA A 9 11.82 2.02 3.94
C ALA A 9 12.08 0.61 3.34
N ASN A 10 12.19 -0.44 4.15
CA ASN A 10 12.24 -1.83 3.68
C ASN A 10 10.87 -2.42 3.31
N GLY A 11 9.77 -1.73 3.60
CA GLY A 11 8.43 -2.13 3.19
C GLY A 11 8.18 -1.85 1.70
N ARG A 12 7.15 -2.47 1.12
CA ARG A 12 6.76 -2.29 -0.29
C ARG A 12 6.58 -0.82 -0.67
N LEU A 13 5.66 -0.15 0.01
CA LEU A 13 5.41 1.28 -0.21
C LEU A 13 6.65 2.11 0.17
N GLY A 14 7.28 1.82 1.32
CA GLY A 14 8.45 2.57 1.77
C GLY A 14 9.58 2.57 0.75
N ARG A 15 9.88 1.41 0.14
CA ARG A 15 10.87 1.30 -0.92
C ARG A 15 10.49 2.10 -2.17
N ALA A 16 9.25 1.97 -2.63
CA ALA A 16 8.76 2.73 -3.79
C ALA A 16 8.87 4.25 -3.55
N LEU A 17 8.55 4.70 -2.34
CA LEU A 17 8.68 6.10 -1.94
C LEU A 17 10.14 6.56 -1.94
N VAL A 18 11.06 5.79 -1.34
CA VAL A 18 12.50 6.13 -1.36
C VAL A 18 12.99 6.31 -2.78
N LEU A 19 12.65 5.40 -3.69
CA LEU A 19 13.04 5.48 -5.10
C LEU A 19 12.45 6.71 -5.79
N ALA A 20 11.15 6.98 -5.59
CA ALA A 20 10.46 8.09 -6.25
C ALA A 20 10.96 9.45 -5.74
N PHE A 21 11.13 9.63 -4.43
CA PHE A 21 11.63 10.88 -3.86
C PHE A 21 13.10 11.14 -4.24
N ALA A 22 13.95 10.10 -4.24
CA ALA A 22 15.33 10.22 -4.70
C ALA A 22 15.39 10.61 -6.18
N ALA A 23 14.60 9.97 -7.05
CA ALA A 23 14.51 10.32 -8.47
C ALA A 23 13.99 11.75 -8.70
N ALA A 24 13.15 12.27 -7.81
CA ALA A 24 12.66 13.65 -7.83
C ALA A 24 13.65 14.67 -7.23
N GLY A 25 14.87 14.26 -6.87
CA GLY A 25 15.92 15.16 -6.35
C GLY A 25 15.75 15.59 -4.89
N TRP A 26 14.94 14.90 -4.10
CA TRP A 26 14.81 15.16 -2.67
C TRP A 26 16.00 14.54 -1.90
N ARG A 27 16.42 15.19 -0.83
CA ARG A 27 17.28 14.54 0.18
C ARG A 27 16.44 13.51 0.94
N VAL A 28 16.79 12.24 0.82
CA VAL A 28 16.01 11.13 1.40
C VAL A 28 16.73 10.53 2.59
N ILE A 29 16.02 10.41 3.71
CA ILE A 29 16.43 9.66 4.90
C ILE A 29 15.53 8.41 4.96
N ALA A 30 16.13 7.23 4.85
CA ALA A 30 15.45 5.94 4.86
C ALA A 30 15.58 5.31 6.25
N GLN A 31 14.51 5.32 7.06
CA GLN A 31 14.49 4.58 8.31
C GLN A 31 14.15 3.12 8.07
N LEU A 32 14.93 2.22 8.65
CA LEU A 32 14.72 0.78 8.62
C LEU A 32 15.28 0.15 9.91
N ARG A 33 14.77 -1.03 10.27
CA ARG A 33 15.21 -1.77 11.47
C ARG A 33 16.38 -2.72 11.23
N ARG A 34 16.75 -2.93 9.98
CA ARG A 34 17.80 -3.85 9.51
C ARG A 34 18.33 -3.33 8.19
N ALA A 35 19.48 -3.81 7.76
CA ALA A 35 20.05 -3.48 6.45
C ALA A 35 19.02 -3.49 5.31
N PRO A 36 19.20 -2.66 4.28
CA PRO A 36 18.32 -2.63 3.12
C PRO A 36 18.21 -4.00 2.45
N ARG A 37 16.99 -4.42 2.09
CA ARG A 37 16.73 -5.69 1.38
C ARG A 37 17.30 -5.71 -0.04
N ALA A 38 17.51 -4.55 -0.62
CA ALA A 38 18.12 -4.36 -1.94
C ALA A 38 18.79 -2.98 -1.98
N PRO A 39 19.73 -2.74 -2.90
CA PRO A 39 20.42 -1.45 -3.02
C PRO A 39 19.46 -0.27 -3.05
N LEU A 40 19.83 0.78 -2.37
CA LEU A 40 19.15 2.08 -2.40
C LEU A 40 19.87 3.02 -3.36
N PRO A 41 19.19 4.06 -3.90
CA PRO A 41 19.83 5.07 -4.72
C PRO A 41 21.01 5.74 -4.02
N ALA A 42 22.00 6.15 -4.79
CA ALA A 42 23.12 6.95 -4.27
C ALA A 42 22.60 8.22 -3.58
N GLY A 43 23.22 8.61 -2.47
CA GLY A 43 22.84 9.79 -1.69
C GLY A 43 21.68 9.58 -0.71
N VAL A 44 21.03 8.42 -0.69
CA VAL A 44 20.02 8.10 0.34
C VAL A 44 20.74 7.83 1.67
N GLN A 45 20.41 8.63 2.68
CA GLN A 45 20.90 8.42 4.05
C GLN A 45 20.11 7.30 4.73
N VAL A 46 20.79 6.29 5.23
CA VAL A 46 20.17 5.19 5.98
C VAL A 46 20.24 5.48 7.49
N VAL A 47 19.11 5.30 8.17
CA VAL A 47 19.02 5.36 9.64
C VAL A 47 18.48 4.02 10.13
N GLU A 48 19.38 3.23 10.71
CA GLU A 48 18.99 1.97 11.33
C GLU A 48 18.53 2.22 12.77
N ALA A 49 17.22 2.21 12.97
CA ALA A 49 16.56 2.47 14.24
C ALA A 49 15.19 1.77 14.31
N ASP A 50 14.69 1.52 15.51
CA ASP A 50 13.27 1.21 15.67
C ASP A 50 12.44 2.47 15.40
N ALA A 51 11.26 2.31 14.79
CA ALA A 51 10.36 3.42 14.51
C ALA A 51 9.77 4.07 15.80
N LEU A 52 9.88 3.39 16.94
CA LEU A 52 9.49 3.92 18.25
C LEU A 52 10.62 4.67 18.96
N ASP A 53 11.84 4.64 18.44
CA ASP A 53 12.97 5.42 18.95
C ASP A 53 12.88 6.88 18.45
N VAL A 54 11.90 7.60 18.99
CA VAL A 54 11.62 9.00 18.61
C VAL A 54 12.84 9.91 18.81
N PRO A 55 13.61 9.84 19.92
CA PRO A 55 14.78 10.68 20.09
C PRO A 55 15.83 10.51 18.98
N ARG A 56 16.17 9.26 18.63
CA ARG A 56 17.13 8.95 17.57
C ARG A 56 16.63 9.42 16.20
N LEU A 57 15.34 9.21 15.91
CA LEU A 57 14.73 9.64 14.66
C LEU A 57 14.63 11.16 14.57
N THR A 58 14.34 11.83 15.68
CA THR A 58 14.32 13.30 15.73
C THR A 58 15.72 13.87 15.44
N ALA A 59 16.76 13.32 16.07
CA ALA A 59 18.14 13.75 15.80
C ALA A 59 18.54 13.55 14.33
N ALA A 60 18.19 12.40 13.73
CA ALA A 60 18.46 12.12 12.32
C ALA A 60 17.60 12.97 11.36
N GLY A 61 16.40 13.36 11.79
CA GLY A 61 15.40 14.09 11.00
C GLY A 61 15.39 15.60 11.23
N GLN A 62 16.41 16.19 11.87
CA GLN A 62 16.46 17.63 12.07
C GLN A 62 16.36 18.38 10.73
N GLY A 63 15.39 19.31 10.64
CA GLY A 63 15.15 20.13 9.46
C GLY A 63 14.60 19.37 8.25
N VAL A 64 14.02 18.17 8.43
CA VAL A 64 13.27 17.52 7.34
C VAL A 64 11.95 18.23 7.09
N ASP A 65 11.59 18.39 5.81
CA ASP A 65 10.32 19.00 5.42
C ASP A 65 9.14 18.04 5.56
N LEU A 66 9.41 16.74 5.41
CA LEU A 66 8.39 15.72 5.26
C LEU A 66 8.79 14.43 5.99
N ILE A 67 7.84 13.83 6.69
CA ILE A 67 7.92 12.47 7.22
C ILE A 67 6.84 11.64 6.55
N ILE A 68 7.21 10.47 6.01
CA ILE A 68 6.24 9.54 5.46
C ILE A 68 6.17 8.28 6.32
N ASN A 69 5.00 8.04 6.90
CA ASN A 69 4.73 6.80 7.61
C ASN A 69 4.31 5.70 6.63
N ALA A 70 5.27 4.87 6.20
CA ALA A 70 5.04 3.67 5.41
C ALA A 70 5.10 2.37 6.27
N LEU A 71 5.02 2.51 7.60
CA LEU A 71 5.02 1.40 8.53
C LEU A 71 3.70 0.64 8.45
N ASN A 72 3.79 -0.65 8.22
CA ASN A 72 2.65 -1.56 8.26
C ASN A 72 3.05 -2.86 8.96
N PRO A 73 2.81 -2.99 10.26
CA PRO A 73 3.11 -4.22 10.98
C PRO A 73 2.23 -5.36 10.49
N ASP A 74 2.57 -6.59 10.90
CA ASP A 74 1.74 -7.76 10.65
C ASP A 74 0.30 -7.55 11.13
N TYR A 75 -0.69 -8.00 10.36
CA TYR A 75 -2.12 -7.84 10.66
C TYR A 75 -2.52 -8.38 12.04
N THR A 76 -1.86 -9.42 12.50
CA THR A 76 -2.13 -10.02 13.82
C THR A 76 -1.69 -9.12 14.97
N ARG A 77 -0.80 -8.17 14.71
CA ARG A 77 -0.21 -7.25 15.69
C ARG A 77 -0.74 -5.81 15.59
N TRP A 78 -1.71 -5.54 14.72
CA TRP A 78 -2.23 -4.17 14.54
C TRP A 78 -2.79 -3.58 15.83
N ALA A 79 -3.55 -4.35 16.60
CA ALA A 79 -4.14 -3.87 17.85
C ALA A 79 -3.09 -3.36 18.86
N THR A 80 -1.92 -3.99 18.88
CA THR A 80 -0.86 -3.67 19.83
C THR A 80 0.18 -2.70 19.28
N LEU A 81 0.42 -2.68 17.96
CA LEU A 81 1.50 -1.89 17.37
C LEU A 81 1.04 -0.59 16.70
N LEU A 82 -0.17 -0.52 16.14
CA LEU A 82 -0.61 0.72 15.49
C LEU A 82 -0.73 1.90 16.48
N PRO A 83 -1.28 1.75 17.69
CA PRO A 83 -1.36 2.87 18.62
C PRO A 83 0.01 3.48 18.97
N PRO A 84 1.01 2.72 19.45
CA PRO A 84 2.32 3.28 19.76
C PRO A 84 3.06 3.81 18.52
N ILE A 85 2.95 3.17 17.35
CA ILE A 85 3.49 3.71 16.10
C ILE A 85 2.85 5.05 15.76
N THR A 86 1.53 5.17 15.87
CA THR A 86 0.82 6.43 15.60
C THR A 86 1.29 7.55 16.53
N ALA A 87 1.42 7.25 17.82
CA ALA A 87 1.93 8.22 18.79
C ALA A 87 3.37 8.64 18.47
N ALA A 88 4.24 7.69 18.14
CA ALA A 88 5.64 7.96 17.81
C ALA A 88 5.79 8.84 16.55
N VAL A 89 5.03 8.56 15.47
CA VAL A 89 5.11 9.37 14.24
C VAL A 89 4.56 10.78 14.43
N ILE A 90 3.52 10.95 15.26
CA ILE A 90 3.00 12.28 15.63
C ILE A 90 4.05 13.04 16.47
N ALA A 91 4.64 12.38 17.48
CA ALA A 91 5.69 12.99 18.29
C ALA A 91 6.92 13.40 17.46
N LEU A 92 7.31 12.57 16.50
CA LEU A 92 8.40 12.87 15.58
C LEU A 92 8.06 14.08 14.68
N ALA A 93 6.84 14.15 14.14
CA ALA A 93 6.39 15.28 13.35
C ALA A 93 6.35 16.57 14.16
N LEU A 94 5.90 16.52 15.42
CA LEU A 94 5.94 17.65 16.36
C LEU A 94 7.38 18.13 16.62
N ALA A 95 8.29 17.19 16.92
CA ALA A 95 9.67 17.51 17.28
C ALA A 95 10.48 18.10 16.11
N THR A 96 10.14 17.74 14.87
CA THR A 96 10.82 18.19 13.66
C THR A 96 10.14 19.35 12.94
N GLY A 97 8.86 19.62 13.23
CA GLY A 97 8.02 20.56 12.49
C GLY A 97 7.61 20.08 11.08
N ALA A 98 7.92 18.82 10.74
CA ALA A 98 7.68 18.27 9.41
C ALA A 98 6.19 17.97 9.15
N THR A 99 5.79 18.09 7.88
CA THR A 99 4.48 17.55 7.45
C THR A 99 4.50 16.02 7.49
N LEU A 100 3.48 15.40 8.07
CA LEU A 100 3.33 13.95 8.14
C LEU A 100 2.46 13.45 6.97
N MET A 101 2.96 12.51 6.17
CA MET A 101 2.16 11.85 5.14
C MET A 101 2.05 10.34 5.39
N MET A 102 0.95 9.73 4.95
CA MET A 102 0.78 8.27 5.00
C MET A 102 -0.22 7.77 3.95
N ALA A 103 -0.15 6.46 3.65
CA ALA A 103 -1.19 5.80 2.87
C ALA A 103 -2.41 5.45 3.74
N GLY A 104 -3.58 5.91 3.33
CA GLY A 104 -4.86 5.42 3.81
C GLY A 104 -5.27 4.12 3.12
N SER A 105 -6.26 3.42 3.67
CA SER A 105 -6.82 2.20 3.08
C SER A 105 -8.34 2.28 2.95
N VAL A 106 -8.92 1.40 2.15
CA VAL A 106 -10.39 1.27 2.00
C VAL A 106 -11.06 0.59 3.21
N TYR A 107 -10.30 0.08 4.17
CA TYR A 107 -10.83 -0.63 5.35
C TYR A 107 -11.74 0.23 6.21
N ASN A 108 -11.50 1.54 6.25
CA ASN A 108 -12.28 2.53 7.00
C ASN A 108 -13.77 2.53 6.63
N PHE A 109 -14.13 2.09 5.42
CA PHE A 109 -15.50 2.08 4.94
C PHE A 109 -16.29 0.83 5.39
N GLY A 110 -15.63 -0.09 6.09
CA GLY A 110 -16.28 -1.27 6.67
C GLY A 110 -16.72 -2.32 5.64
N ARG A 111 -17.50 -3.31 6.13
CA ARG A 111 -17.88 -4.49 5.34
C ARG A 111 -18.92 -4.21 4.26
N GLN A 112 -19.66 -3.13 4.37
CA GLN A 112 -20.80 -2.78 3.47
C GLN A 112 -20.52 -1.49 2.70
N MET A 113 -19.22 -1.28 2.35
CA MET A 113 -18.82 -0.10 1.61
C MET A 113 -19.60 0.08 0.31
N PRO A 114 -19.94 1.33 -0.07
CA PRO A 114 -20.56 1.61 -1.36
C PRO A 114 -19.59 1.38 -2.53
N PRO A 115 -20.10 1.17 -3.76
CA PRO A 115 -19.25 0.92 -4.93
C PRO A 115 -18.30 2.07 -5.30
N LEU A 116 -18.65 3.31 -4.98
CA LEU A 116 -17.82 4.48 -5.17
C LEU A 116 -17.49 5.10 -3.81
N LEU A 117 -16.18 5.26 -3.55
CA LEU A 117 -15.63 5.78 -2.32
C LEU A 117 -14.98 7.14 -2.60
N ASN A 118 -15.44 8.19 -1.92
CA ASN A 118 -14.84 9.51 -1.95
C ASN A 118 -14.52 9.99 -0.52
N GLU A 119 -13.94 11.18 -0.41
CA GLU A 119 -13.47 11.72 0.88
C GLU A 119 -14.62 12.05 1.85
N THR A 120 -15.87 12.13 1.37
CA THR A 120 -17.06 12.36 2.19
C THR A 120 -17.81 11.08 2.54
N THR A 121 -17.40 9.91 1.98
CA THR A 121 -18.01 8.63 2.31
C THR A 121 -17.82 8.32 3.79
N PRO A 122 -18.89 8.06 4.56
CA PRO A 122 -18.79 7.81 6.00
C PRO A 122 -17.93 6.58 6.32
N PHE A 123 -17.11 6.68 7.36
CA PHE A 123 -16.39 5.56 7.92
C PHE A 123 -17.29 4.66 8.77
N VAL A 124 -17.08 3.35 8.69
CA VAL A 124 -17.88 2.35 9.41
C VAL A 124 -16.98 1.35 10.13
N ALA A 125 -16.89 1.47 11.46
CA ALA A 125 -16.03 0.66 12.33
C ALA A 125 -16.67 -0.71 12.66
N ASN A 126 -17.11 -1.49 11.67
CA ASN A 126 -17.84 -2.76 11.89
C ASN A 126 -16.93 -4.01 11.80
N HIS A 127 -15.63 -3.84 11.83
CA HIS A 127 -14.64 -4.90 12.04
C HIS A 127 -13.33 -4.30 12.62
N PRO A 128 -12.50 -5.11 13.31
CA PRO A 128 -11.31 -4.62 14.02
C PRO A 128 -10.36 -3.78 13.17
N LYS A 129 -10.06 -4.18 11.94
CA LYS A 129 -9.15 -3.45 11.05
C LYS A 129 -9.70 -2.07 10.64
N ALA A 130 -11.02 -1.95 10.42
CA ALA A 130 -11.67 -0.66 10.19
C ALA A 130 -11.51 0.25 11.42
N ALA A 131 -11.87 -0.24 12.61
CA ALA A 131 -11.76 0.53 13.85
C ALA A 131 -10.32 1.03 14.10
N GLN A 132 -9.32 0.19 13.89
CA GLN A 132 -7.91 0.52 14.08
C GLN A 132 -7.44 1.60 13.09
N ARG A 133 -7.82 1.51 11.83
CA ARG A 133 -7.45 2.52 10.81
C ARG A 133 -8.18 3.85 11.01
N ILE A 134 -9.46 3.80 11.38
CA ILE A 134 -10.24 4.99 11.75
C ILE A 134 -9.60 5.69 12.95
N ALA A 135 -9.24 4.94 14.00
CA ALA A 135 -8.59 5.49 15.18
C ALA A 135 -7.25 6.17 14.87
N LEU A 136 -6.44 5.54 13.97
CA LEU A 136 -5.18 6.11 13.52
C LEU A 136 -5.41 7.44 12.79
N GLU A 137 -6.30 7.49 11.82
CA GLU A 137 -6.58 8.72 11.06
C GLU A 137 -7.22 9.81 11.94
N ALA A 138 -8.09 9.43 12.87
CA ALA A 138 -8.63 10.36 13.87
C ALA A 138 -7.55 10.95 14.79
N ALA A 139 -6.51 10.17 15.13
CA ALA A 139 -5.39 10.69 15.90
C ALA A 139 -4.58 11.75 15.11
N LEU A 140 -4.38 11.55 13.80
CA LEU A 140 -3.75 12.56 12.93
C LEU A 140 -4.57 13.84 12.84
N ALA A 141 -5.88 13.71 12.65
CA ALA A 141 -6.79 14.87 12.60
C ALA A 141 -6.77 15.66 13.92
N ARG A 142 -6.78 14.95 15.07
CA ARG A 142 -6.65 15.60 16.39
C ARG A 142 -5.29 16.27 16.56
N ALA A 143 -4.21 15.63 16.14
CA ALA A 143 -2.87 16.24 16.23
C ALA A 143 -2.77 17.52 15.38
N ALA A 144 -3.44 17.54 14.22
CA ALA A 144 -3.52 18.75 13.42
C ALA A 144 -4.32 19.87 14.11
N ALA A 145 -5.47 19.53 14.69
CA ALA A 145 -6.35 20.52 15.34
C ALA A 145 -5.77 21.09 16.65
N LEU A 146 -5.13 20.22 17.46
CA LEU A 146 -4.70 20.59 18.82
C LEU A 146 -3.22 21.00 18.91
N HIS A 147 -2.39 20.50 18.03
CA HIS A 147 -0.93 20.66 18.12
C HIS A 147 -0.30 21.21 16.85
N GLY A 148 -1.10 21.56 15.83
CA GLY A 148 -0.59 22.13 14.58
C GLY A 148 0.22 21.18 13.70
N VAL A 149 0.17 19.86 13.94
CA VAL A 149 0.85 18.85 13.09
C VAL A 149 0.14 18.78 11.74
N ARG A 150 0.81 19.23 10.69
CA ARG A 150 0.26 19.07 9.34
C ARG A 150 0.28 17.60 8.92
N SER A 151 -0.84 17.08 8.44
CA SER A 151 -0.94 15.68 8.03
C SER A 151 -1.73 15.49 6.73
N ILE A 152 -1.26 14.57 5.88
CA ILE A 152 -1.86 14.25 4.59
C ILE A 152 -2.01 12.72 4.50
N VAL A 153 -3.23 12.26 4.26
CA VAL A 153 -3.55 10.86 4.04
C VAL A 153 -3.89 10.66 2.58
N ILE A 154 -3.15 9.83 1.86
CA ILE A 154 -3.47 9.44 0.49
C ILE A 154 -4.04 8.03 0.52
N ARG A 155 -5.36 7.91 0.37
CA ARG A 155 -6.07 6.64 0.39
C ARG A 155 -5.94 5.94 -0.94
N ALA A 156 -5.61 4.65 -0.90
CA ALA A 156 -5.42 3.82 -2.08
C ALA A 156 -6.07 2.44 -1.91
N GLY A 157 -6.26 1.74 -3.02
CA GLY A 157 -6.67 0.34 -3.06
C GLY A 157 -5.55 -0.63 -2.66
N ASP A 158 -5.77 -1.92 -2.91
CA ASP A 158 -4.76 -2.95 -2.67
C ASP A 158 -3.53 -2.76 -3.55
N PHE A 159 -2.35 -3.03 -3.01
CA PHE A 159 -1.10 -2.76 -3.71
C PHE A 159 -0.79 -3.81 -4.78
N LEU A 160 -0.34 -3.33 -5.94
CA LEU A 160 0.36 -4.09 -6.96
C LEU A 160 1.81 -3.59 -7.05
N GLY A 161 2.74 -4.50 -7.34
CA GLY A 161 4.19 -4.23 -7.41
C GLY A 161 4.91 -4.56 -6.11
N ASP A 162 6.19 -4.93 -6.25
CA ASP A 162 7.02 -5.55 -5.20
C ASP A 162 6.42 -6.89 -4.70
N ALA A 163 7.12 -7.59 -3.81
CA ALA A 163 6.69 -8.86 -3.24
C ALA A 163 5.77 -8.68 -2.02
N GLY A 164 4.92 -9.67 -1.73
CA GLY A 164 4.03 -9.70 -0.56
C GLY A 164 2.66 -9.06 -0.81
N THR A 165 2.23 -8.95 -2.07
CA THR A 165 0.90 -8.50 -2.48
C THR A 165 -0.07 -9.67 -2.65
N TRP A 166 -1.36 -9.40 -2.84
CA TRP A 166 -2.33 -10.45 -3.15
C TRP A 166 -2.01 -11.17 -4.45
N LEU A 167 -1.38 -10.47 -5.42
CA LEU A 167 -1.00 -11.06 -6.68
C LEU A 167 -0.01 -12.21 -6.47
N ASP A 168 1.10 -11.96 -5.82
CA ASP A 168 2.16 -12.97 -5.63
C ASP A 168 1.85 -13.96 -4.50
N LEU A 169 1.22 -13.53 -3.42
CA LEU A 169 0.89 -14.38 -2.28
C LEU A 169 -0.26 -15.36 -2.52
N ALA A 170 -1.17 -15.05 -3.46
CA ALA A 170 -2.36 -15.86 -3.70
C ALA A 170 -2.66 -16.09 -5.18
N MET A 171 -2.85 -15.00 -5.96
CA MET A 171 -3.43 -15.09 -7.29
C MET A 171 -2.48 -15.75 -8.30
N ALA A 172 -1.19 -15.45 -8.24
CA ALA A 172 -0.16 -15.93 -9.15
C ALA A 172 0.50 -17.26 -8.76
N LYS A 173 0.23 -17.82 -7.57
CA LYS A 173 0.87 -19.05 -7.08
C LYS A 173 0.70 -20.27 -8.01
N GLY A 174 -0.32 -20.27 -8.82
CA GLY A 174 -0.63 -21.36 -9.75
C GLY A 174 -0.15 -21.15 -11.18
N LEU A 175 0.52 -20.02 -11.51
CA LEU A 175 0.84 -19.67 -12.89
C LEU A 175 1.71 -20.71 -13.60
N ALA A 176 2.74 -21.27 -12.91
CA ALA A 176 3.56 -22.36 -13.45
C ALA A 176 2.75 -23.61 -13.81
N LYS A 177 1.54 -23.79 -13.24
CA LYS A 177 0.62 -24.90 -13.51
C LYS A 177 -0.54 -24.47 -14.42
N GLY A 178 -0.44 -23.34 -15.10
CA GLY A 178 -1.50 -22.81 -15.95
C GLY A 178 -2.76 -22.39 -15.20
N ARG A 179 -2.65 -21.96 -13.94
CA ARG A 179 -3.81 -21.61 -13.10
C ARG A 179 -3.69 -20.18 -12.57
N PHE A 180 -4.81 -19.47 -12.55
CA PHE A 180 -4.96 -18.16 -11.90
C PHE A 180 -6.02 -18.27 -10.80
N THR A 181 -5.69 -17.75 -9.60
CA THR A 181 -6.59 -17.85 -8.45
C THR A 181 -7.41 -16.57 -8.31
N GLN A 182 -8.74 -16.69 -8.38
CA GLN A 182 -9.69 -15.60 -8.13
C GLN A 182 -10.03 -15.52 -6.64
N MET A 183 -9.91 -14.32 -6.07
CA MET A 183 -10.16 -14.09 -4.65
C MET A 183 -11.65 -13.96 -4.31
N GLY A 184 -12.48 -13.58 -5.30
CA GLY A 184 -13.94 -13.40 -5.22
C GLY A 184 -14.61 -13.63 -6.55
N PRO A 185 -15.86 -13.17 -6.74
CA PRO A 185 -16.51 -13.11 -8.06
C PRO A 185 -15.63 -12.36 -9.05
N ALA A 186 -15.53 -12.90 -10.27
CA ALA A 186 -14.55 -12.40 -11.23
C ALA A 186 -14.99 -11.10 -11.94
N ASP A 187 -16.24 -10.73 -11.80
CA ASP A 187 -16.91 -9.57 -12.41
C ASP A 187 -16.99 -8.34 -11.48
N LEU A 188 -16.59 -8.47 -10.22
CA LEU A 188 -16.63 -7.36 -9.28
C LEU A 188 -15.42 -6.43 -9.45
N PRO A 189 -15.65 -5.12 -9.65
CA PRO A 189 -14.59 -4.12 -9.63
C PRO A 189 -13.87 -4.08 -8.27
N HIS A 190 -12.54 -4.03 -8.31
CA HIS A 190 -11.68 -3.93 -7.16
C HIS A 190 -10.65 -2.83 -7.38
N ALA A 191 -10.43 -1.99 -6.36
CA ALA A 191 -9.46 -0.91 -6.43
C ALA A 191 -8.04 -1.41 -6.18
N TRP A 192 -7.13 -1.10 -7.10
CA TRP A 192 -5.71 -1.43 -7.03
C TRP A 192 -4.85 -0.18 -7.10
N ALA A 193 -3.72 -0.19 -6.43
CA ALA A 193 -2.72 0.85 -6.53
C ALA A 193 -1.39 0.26 -7.00
N TRP A 194 -0.96 0.66 -8.19
CA TRP A 194 0.39 0.38 -8.67
C TRP A 194 1.38 1.21 -7.86
N LEU A 195 2.28 0.55 -7.11
CA LEU A 195 3.16 1.21 -6.14
C LEU A 195 4.05 2.31 -6.74
N PRO A 196 4.65 2.16 -7.94
CA PRO A 196 5.41 3.24 -8.57
C PRO A 196 4.56 4.49 -8.85
N ASP A 197 3.34 4.34 -9.36
CA ASP A 197 2.45 5.48 -9.63
C ASP A 197 2.00 6.14 -8.33
N LEU A 198 1.62 5.34 -7.33
CA LEU A 198 1.26 5.85 -6.01
C LEU A 198 2.41 6.63 -5.38
N ALA A 199 3.65 6.14 -5.49
CA ALA A 199 4.82 6.84 -4.96
C ALA A 199 5.06 8.18 -5.67
N GLN A 200 4.85 8.26 -6.98
CA GLN A 200 4.91 9.53 -7.73
C GLN A 200 3.79 10.50 -7.30
N VAL A 201 2.58 9.99 -7.00
CA VAL A 201 1.50 10.80 -6.43
C VAL A 201 1.92 11.38 -5.07
N PHE A 202 2.59 10.59 -4.21
CA PHE A 202 3.12 11.10 -2.95
C PHE A 202 4.13 12.24 -3.17
N VAL A 203 5.05 12.10 -4.14
CA VAL A 203 6.01 13.17 -4.50
C VAL A 203 5.28 14.43 -4.96
N ALA A 204 4.32 14.29 -5.86
CA ALA A 204 3.57 15.42 -6.41
C ALA A 204 2.75 16.14 -5.32
N VAL A 205 2.05 15.40 -4.46
CA VAL A 205 1.30 15.98 -3.33
C VAL A 205 2.23 16.64 -2.32
N ALA A 206 3.41 16.05 -2.06
CA ALA A 206 4.42 16.65 -1.18
C ALA A 206 4.89 18.02 -1.69
N GLY A 207 5.03 18.18 -3.01
CA GLY A 207 5.35 19.46 -3.63
C GLY A 207 4.25 20.54 -3.46
N ARG A 208 3.01 20.11 -3.26
CA ARG A 208 1.83 20.99 -3.09
C ARG A 208 1.33 21.07 -1.65
N ARG A 209 2.10 20.53 -0.67
CA ARG A 209 1.67 20.42 0.73
C ARG A 209 1.31 21.75 1.39
N ALA A 210 1.91 22.85 0.96
CA ALA A 210 1.62 24.18 1.49
C ALA A 210 0.21 24.67 1.11
N ASP A 211 -0.32 24.21 -0.02
CA ASP A 211 -1.65 24.60 -0.55
C ASP A 211 -2.78 23.82 0.14
N LEU A 212 -2.47 22.85 0.98
CA LEU A 212 -3.45 21.96 1.60
C LEU A 212 -3.82 22.43 3.00
N ALA A 213 -5.02 22.06 3.45
CA ALA A 213 -5.45 22.26 4.83
C ALA A 213 -4.54 21.49 5.82
N PRO A 214 -4.48 21.90 7.10
CA PRO A 214 -3.61 21.26 8.11
C PRO A 214 -3.79 19.75 8.22
N HIS A 215 -5.01 19.25 8.05
CA HIS A 215 -5.30 17.82 7.86
C HIS A 215 -6.05 17.63 6.55
N THR A 216 -5.49 16.84 5.66
CA THR A 216 -6.07 16.60 4.34
C THR A 216 -6.10 15.12 4.03
N VAL A 217 -7.25 14.66 3.54
CA VAL A 217 -7.42 13.31 2.98
C VAL A 217 -7.65 13.46 1.48
N LEU A 218 -6.92 12.67 0.69
CA LEU A 218 -7.04 12.58 -0.76
C LEU A 218 -7.18 11.11 -1.15
N HIS A 219 -7.95 10.85 -2.20
CA HIS A 219 -8.06 9.51 -2.75
C HIS A 219 -7.22 9.38 -4.03
N HIS A 220 -6.57 8.25 -4.21
CA HIS A 220 -5.91 7.82 -5.44
C HIS A 220 -6.68 6.64 -6.02
N ALA A 221 -7.35 6.86 -7.15
CA ALA A 221 -8.16 5.81 -7.79
C ALA A 221 -7.30 4.63 -8.27
N GLY A 222 -6.11 4.90 -8.77
CA GLY A 222 -5.22 3.88 -9.31
C GLY A 222 -5.86 3.13 -10.47
N LEU A 223 -5.83 1.80 -10.39
CA LEU A 223 -6.48 0.90 -11.34
C LEU A 223 -7.75 0.34 -10.70
N THR A 224 -8.87 0.38 -11.42
CA THR A 224 -10.07 -0.37 -11.04
C THR A 224 -10.21 -1.51 -12.00
N LEU A 225 -10.04 -2.74 -11.52
CA LEU A 225 -10.05 -3.96 -12.34
C LEU A 225 -10.97 -5.00 -11.72
N THR A 226 -11.73 -5.67 -12.55
CA THR A 226 -12.37 -6.94 -12.17
C THR A 226 -11.32 -8.06 -12.12
N GLY A 227 -11.64 -9.13 -11.41
CA GLY A 227 -10.76 -10.30 -11.39
C GLY A 227 -10.60 -10.93 -12.79
N ALA A 228 -11.61 -10.81 -13.66
CA ALA A 228 -11.54 -11.29 -15.05
C ALA A 228 -10.59 -10.44 -15.89
N GLU A 229 -10.65 -9.11 -15.78
CA GLU A 229 -9.73 -8.19 -16.49
C GLU A 229 -8.28 -8.38 -16.05
N LEU A 230 -8.04 -8.53 -14.75
CA LEU A 230 -6.69 -8.80 -14.25
C LEU A 230 -6.16 -10.14 -14.76
N GLN A 231 -7.00 -11.20 -14.76
CA GLN A 231 -6.62 -12.50 -15.34
C GLN A 231 -6.31 -12.39 -16.83
N ALA A 232 -7.15 -11.72 -17.62
CA ALA A 232 -6.94 -11.53 -19.05
C ALA A 232 -5.63 -10.77 -19.35
N ALA A 233 -5.31 -9.75 -18.56
CA ALA A 233 -4.05 -9.03 -18.67
C ALA A 233 -2.82 -9.92 -18.35
N VAL A 234 -2.93 -10.81 -17.35
CA VAL A 234 -1.89 -11.80 -17.03
C VAL A 234 -1.76 -12.83 -18.16
N GLU A 235 -2.86 -13.34 -18.72
CA GLU A 235 -2.86 -14.26 -19.86
C GLU A 235 -2.21 -13.64 -21.09
N ALA A 236 -2.53 -12.39 -21.40
CA ALA A 236 -1.91 -11.64 -22.50
C ALA A 236 -0.39 -11.49 -22.30
N ALA A 237 0.05 -11.15 -21.09
CA ALA A 237 1.47 -11.03 -20.77
C ALA A 237 2.24 -12.35 -20.84
N LEU A 238 1.56 -13.48 -20.54
CA LEU A 238 2.15 -14.82 -20.60
C LEU A 238 2.02 -15.49 -21.97
N GLY A 239 1.22 -14.93 -22.90
CA GLY A 239 0.93 -15.49 -24.21
C GLY A 239 0.18 -16.83 -24.15
N ARG A 240 -0.56 -17.14 -23.07
CA ARG A 240 -1.29 -18.40 -22.89
C ARG A 240 -2.50 -18.25 -21.97
N PRO A 241 -3.55 -19.04 -22.18
CA PRO A 241 -4.72 -19.06 -21.31
C PRO A 241 -4.40 -19.67 -19.94
N LEU A 242 -5.17 -19.27 -18.93
CA LEU A 242 -5.04 -19.74 -17.56
C LEU A 242 -6.38 -20.31 -17.07
N GLN A 243 -6.33 -21.47 -16.42
CA GLN A 243 -7.48 -22.04 -15.78
C GLN A 243 -7.83 -21.21 -14.51
N ARG A 244 -9.07 -20.67 -14.48
CA ARG A 244 -9.58 -19.97 -13.30
C ARG A 244 -9.80 -20.93 -12.15
N ARG A 245 -9.34 -20.55 -10.95
CA ARG A 245 -9.55 -21.30 -9.71
C ARG A 245 -10.04 -20.35 -8.63
N ALA A 246 -11.04 -20.76 -7.88
CA ALA A 246 -11.49 -19.98 -6.72
C ALA A 246 -10.48 -20.11 -5.56
N PHE A 247 -10.23 -19.03 -4.86
CA PHE A 247 -9.43 -19.06 -3.62
C PHE A 247 -10.18 -19.86 -2.55
N PRO A 248 -9.52 -20.82 -1.89
CA PRO A 248 -10.19 -21.73 -0.96
C PRO A 248 -10.41 -21.08 0.43
N TRP A 249 -11.26 -20.06 0.51
CA TRP A 249 -11.57 -19.36 1.76
C TRP A 249 -12.04 -20.28 2.89
N TRP A 250 -12.61 -21.45 2.54
CA TRP A 250 -13.05 -22.43 3.52
C TRP A 250 -11.91 -23.06 4.31
N THR A 251 -10.73 -23.25 3.70
CA THR A 251 -9.54 -23.78 4.39
C THR A 251 -9.05 -22.81 5.47
N LEU A 252 -9.09 -21.50 5.16
CA LEU A 252 -8.76 -20.48 6.15
C LEU A 252 -9.74 -20.50 7.33
N ARG A 253 -11.03 -20.72 7.06
CA ARG A 253 -12.05 -20.82 8.11
C ARG A 253 -11.80 -21.99 9.06
N LEU A 254 -11.44 -23.15 8.53
CA LEU A 254 -11.13 -24.32 9.33
C LEU A 254 -9.89 -24.12 10.22
N ALA A 255 -8.86 -23.49 9.70
CA ALA A 255 -7.60 -23.27 10.42
C ALA A 255 -7.55 -21.95 11.23
N ALA A 256 -8.51 -21.03 11.06
CA ALA A 256 -8.55 -19.75 11.77
C ALA A 256 -8.54 -19.85 13.31
N PRO A 257 -9.13 -20.87 13.97
CA PRO A 257 -9.03 -21.02 15.42
C PRO A 257 -7.59 -21.14 15.92
N VAL A 258 -6.71 -21.79 15.14
CA VAL A 258 -5.31 -22.08 15.53
C VAL A 258 -4.27 -21.21 14.80
N VAL A 259 -4.65 -20.54 13.69
CA VAL A 259 -3.78 -19.69 12.90
C VAL A 259 -4.29 -18.25 12.91
N PRO A 260 -3.75 -17.38 13.79
CA PRO A 260 -4.22 -15.99 13.93
C PRO A 260 -4.23 -15.18 12.62
N MET A 261 -3.24 -15.41 11.73
CA MET A 261 -3.18 -14.76 10.42
C MET A 261 -4.41 -15.08 9.56
N PHE A 262 -4.92 -16.32 9.58
CA PHE A 262 -6.09 -16.68 8.79
C PHE A 262 -7.36 -15.98 9.29
N ARG A 263 -7.47 -15.76 10.60
CA ARG A 263 -8.54 -14.93 11.18
C ARG A 263 -8.46 -13.50 10.64
N ALA A 264 -7.26 -12.90 10.66
CA ALA A 264 -7.03 -11.56 10.16
C ALA A 264 -7.35 -11.43 8.66
N LEU A 265 -7.01 -12.44 7.84
CA LEU A 265 -7.34 -12.46 6.41
C LEU A 265 -8.84 -12.63 6.15
N LEU A 266 -9.53 -13.45 6.96
CA LEU A 266 -10.98 -13.62 6.85
C LEU A 266 -11.76 -12.33 7.16
N GLU A 267 -11.24 -11.48 8.05
CA GLU A 267 -11.81 -10.14 8.30
C GLU A 267 -11.83 -9.29 7.02
N MET A 268 -10.84 -9.46 6.14
CA MET A 268 -10.66 -8.68 4.91
C MET A 268 -11.36 -9.32 3.69
N ARG A 269 -11.96 -10.53 3.85
CA ARG A 269 -12.62 -11.23 2.74
C ARG A 269 -13.70 -10.40 2.05
N HIS A 270 -14.37 -9.51 2.76
CA HIS A 270 -15.43 -8.65 2.23
C HIS A 270 -14.96 -7.76 1.07
N LEU A 271 -13.67 -7.36 1.03
CA LEU A 271 -13.09 -6.59 -0.07
C LEU A 271 -13.21 -7.31 -1.42
N TRP A 272 -13.17 -8.63 -1.41
CA TRP A 272 -13.31 -9.47 -2.60
C TRP A 272 -14.76 -9.80 -2.95
N GLN A 273 -15.72 -9.38 -2.12
CA GLN A 273 -17.14 -9.69 -2.26
C GLN A 273 -17.99 -8.43 -2.49
N ARG A 274 -17.37 -7.27 -2.50
CA ARG A 274 -18.03 -5.98 -2.71
C ARG A 274 -17.31 -5.20 -3.80
N PRO A 275 -18.07 -4.71 -4.82
CA PRO A 275 -17.47 -3.83 -5.81
C PRO A 275 -17.03 -2.54 -5.12
N HIS A 276 -15.83 -2.06 -5.44
CA HIS A 276 -15.39 -0.76 -4.95
C HIS A 276 -14.35 -0.13 -5.86
N ARG A 277 -14.42 1.18 -5.97
CA ARG A 277 -13.44 2.04 -6.61
C ARG A 277 -13.31 3.34 -5.83
N LEU A 278 -12.17 3.98 -5.94
CA LEU A 278 -11.93 5.29 -5.33
C LEU A 278 -12.20 6.40 -6.36
N ASP A 279 -12.80 7.50 -5.89
CA ASP A 279 -12.93 8.74 -6.64
C ASP A 279 -11.69 9.60 -6.35
N ASP A 280 -10.96 10.03 -7.37
CA ASP A 280 -9.76 10.85 -7.25
C ASP A 280 -9.97 12.30 -7.76
N ALA A 281 -11.21 12.74 -7.88
CA ALA A 281 -11.52 14.07 -8.41
C ALA A 281 -10.80 15.19 -7.65
N ARG A 282 -10.77 15.12 -6.32
CA ARG A 282 -10.06 16.09 -5.48
C ARG A 282 -8.54 16.06 -5.73
N LEU A 283 -7.96 14.89 -5.89
CA LEU A 283 -6.53 14.73 -6.20
C LEU A 283 -6.21 15.28 -7.59
N ARG A 284 -7.07 15.04 -8.59
CA ARG A 284 -6.93 15.61 -9.95
C ARG A 284 -7.09 17.13 -9.95
N THR A 285 -7.97 17.68 -9.17
CA THR A 285 -8.09 19.13 -9.01
C THR A 285 -6.79 19.75 -8.47
N LEU A 286 -6.12 19.06 -7.53
CA LEU A 286 -4.86 19.53 -6.95
C LEU A 286 -3.68 19.43 -7.92
N LEU A 287 -3.58 18.32 -8.64
CA LEU A 287 -2.37 17.95 -9.40
C LEU A 287 -2.53 18.06 -10.94
N GLY A 288 -3.76 18.12 -11.44
CA GLY A 288 -4.04 17.99 -12.88
C GLY A 288 -3.89 16.53 -13.34
N THR A 289 -2.84 16.26 -14.09
CA THR A 289 -2.55 14.89 -14.59
C THR A 289 -1.91 14.04 -13.49
N LEU A 290 -2.41 12.82 -13.36
CA LEU A 290 -1.86 11.83 -12.43
C LEU A 290 -0.99 10.80 -13.18
N PRO A 291 0.06 10.27 -12.54
CA PRO A 291 0.77 9.10 -13.04
C PRO A 291 -0.20 7.95 -13.31
N ALA A 292 -0.09 7.34 -14.48
CA ALA A 292 -0.96 6.25 -14.90
C ALA A 292 -0.19 5.29 -15.83
N THR A 293 0.48 4.32 -15.23
CA THR A 293 1.17 3.26 -15.99
C THR A 293 0.13 2.39 -16.70
N PRO A 294 0.22 2.14 -18.01
CA PRO A 294 -0.69 1.27 -18.74
C PRO A 294 -0.74 -0.15 -18.15
N LEU A 295 -1.92 -0.75 -18.06
CA LEU A 295 -2.13 -2.07 -17.46
C LEU A 295 -1.18 -3.16 -18.00
N PRO A 296 -0.88 -3.27 -19.30
CA PRO A 296 0.08 -4.25 -19.80
C PRO A 296 1.48 -4.08 -19.17
N ALA A 297 1.94 -2.85 -18.99
CA ALA A 297 3.23 -2.56 -18.38
C ALA A 297 3.22 -2.85 -16.87
N VAL A 298 2.13 -2.53 -16.17
CA VAL A 298 1.93 -2.90 -14.76
C VAL A 298 2.04 -4.41 -14.58
N VAL A 299 1.30 -5.18 -15.40
CA VAL A 299 1.28 -6.64 -15.30
C VAL A 299 2.64 -7.24 -15.65
N ALA A 300 3.30 -6.77 -16.72
CA ALA A 300 4.63 -7.25 -17.10
C ALA A 300 5.65 -7.06 -15.96
N GLN A 301 5.68 -5.87 -15.35
CA GLN A 301 6.58 -5.57 -14.24
C GLN A 301 6.21 -6.36 -12.96
N ALA A 302 4.92 -6.50 -12.66
CA ALA A 302 4.47 -7.28 -11.51
C ALA A 302 4.80 -8.78 -11.65
N LEU A 303 4.70 -9.33 -12.86
CA LEU A 303 5.10 -10.73 -13.12
C LEU A 303 6.62 -10.90 -13.05
N ALA A 304 7.40 -9.94 -13.55
CA ALA A 304 8.86 -9.96 -13.45
C ALA A 304 9.37 -9.92 -12.00
N ALA A 305 8.60 -9.35 -11.09
CA ALA A 305 8.91 -9.29 -9.66
C ALA A 305 8.55 -10.58 -8.89
N LEU A 306 7.90 -11.56 -9.54
CA LEU A 306 7.55 -12.83 -8.89
C LEU A 306 8.81 -13.67 -8.58
N PRO A 307 8.76 -14.54 -7.56
CA PRO A 307 9.87 -15.44 -7.24
C PRO A 307 10.30 -16.30 -8.43
N PRO A 308 11.59 -16.64 -8.53
CA PRO A 308 12.08 -17.56 -9.55
C PRO A 308 11.26 -18.85 -9.62
N GLY A 309 10.90 -19.29 -10.83
CA GLY A 309 10.09 -20.48 -11.06
C GLY A 309 8.56 -20.27 -10.95
N ALA A 310 8.09 -19.12 -10.49
CA ALA A 310 6.65 -18.84 -10.45
C ALA A 310 5.97 -18.88 -11.82
N LEU A 311 6.71 -18.54 -12.88
CA LEU A 311 6.23 -18.51 -14.27
C LEU A 311 6.68 -19.76 -15.08
N ALA A 312 7.60 -20.58 -14.57
CA ALA A 312 8.14 -21.73 -15.30
C ALA A 312 7.02 -22.76 -15.50
N THR A 313 6.67 -23.02 -16.74
CA THR A 313 5.99 -24.25 -17.11
C THR A 313 7.00 -25.39 -16.92
N ARG A 314 6.62 -26.48 -16.28
CA ARG A 314 7.37 -27.74 -16.44
C ARG A 314 7.49 -27.97 -17.95
N ARG A 315 8.70 -27.91 -18.51
CA ARG A 315 8.97 -28.45 -19.84
C ARG A 315 8.48 -29.88 -19.78
N ASP A 316 7.57 -30.22 -20.68
CA ASP A 316 7.13 -31.60 -20.86
C ASP A 316 8.37 -32.39 -21.30
N PRO A 317 8.84 -33.39 -20.55
CA PRO A 317 10.02 -34.16 -20.95
C PRO A 317 9.78 -34.98 -22.24
N ALA A 318 8.56 -35.00 -22.76
CA ALA A 318 8.17 -35.72 -23.97
C ALA A 318 8.55 -35.00 -25.30
N LEU A 319 9.09 -33.77 -25.28
CA LEU A 319 9.52 -33.06 -26.50
C LEU A 319 11.07 -32.99 -26.62
N ALA A 320 11.80 -33.77 -25.85
CA ALA A 320 13.26 -33.89 -25.90
C ALA A 320 13.74 -35.30 -26.29
N ALA A 321 12.93 -36.01 -27.10
CA ALA A 321 13.32 -37.28 -27.70
C ALA A 321 13.29 -37.16 -29.24
#